data_9f0eee7fe96de00a95292aba2632aad1
#
_entry.id   9f0eee7fe96de00a95292aba2632aad1
#
_cell.length_a   1.000
_cell.length_b   1.000
_cell.length_c   1.000
_cell.angle_alpha   90.00
_cell.angle_beta   90.00
_cell.angle_gamma   90.00
#
_symmetry.space_group_name_H-M   'P 1'
#
loop_
_entity.id
_entity.type
_entity.pdbx_description
1 polymer ?
#
loop_
_entity_poly.entity_id
_entity_poly.type
_entity_poly.pdbx_seq_one_letter_code
_entity_poly.pdbx_strand_id
1 'polypeptide(L)'
;MNRRSIAITSDNVTAAYWRYALPTVMAMLVSGLYQIVDGIFIGHVVGAEGLAAINMAWPWIGLMAGVGLMIGAGAGTHCSIAQGEGHFQRAKGFLIQGMWLLVLLGVVVSVLIIAGRDSLLALQGANASVQRHSSGYLQIIGWSSPLVMASIAMPILVRNLGAPMLATIMMLVGALTNIVLDYVFIVQLGWGLQGAAIATVTGESLSAVIGLVFLFSRYSSLPLSLALREFCLQPLPCRQILLNGFSSLLMYLYASFAALLHNTALMHYGSTVNVAAYAITGYLMTVYYLLAEGLASGMQPLVSYFHGAGQSALVRKVFFLAMRWVMGTGVVLVLMILIFPYIGTRIFISDEDPALDVAAIDAVRLHLFVLFLDGFLVLAAAYYQAVSDSRRATMITLANMCIQIPFLLILAPWLGVTGILLALPLSTIVLATGVVTLLRRQFSLRVGVNK
;
A
#
# COMPACT_ATOMS: atom_id res chain seq x y z
N MET A 1 28.90 13.17 17.86
CA MET A 1 27.91 14.11 17.32
C MET A 1 26.53 13.75 17.85
N ASN A 2 25.83 14.71 18.43
CA ASN A 2 24.68 14.54 19.32
C ASN A 2 23.63 13.53 18.84
N ARG A 3 23.46 12.42 19.59
CA ARG A 3 22.25 11.61 19.62
C ARG A 3 21.12 12.51 20.18
N ARG A 4 20.51 13.29 19.33
CA ARG A 4 19.21 13.89 19.63
C ARG A 4 18.16 12.78 19.49
N SER A 5 18.13 11.84 20.42
CA SER A 5 16.88 11.24 20.82
C SER A 5 16.06 12.42 21.35
N ILE A 6 15.20 13.00 20.48
CA ILE A 6 14.18 13.92 20.98
C ILE A 6 13.39 13.04 21.96
N ALA A 7 13.53 13.33 23.26
CA ALA A 7 12.71 12.71 24.26
C ALA A 7 11.27 13.09 23.91
N ILE A 8 10.56 12.18 23.23
CA ILE A 8 9.17 12.40 22.83
C ILE A 8 8.38 12.24 24.12
N THR A 9 7.97 13.37 24.68
CA THR A 9 7.10 13.45 25.86
C THR A 9 5.63 13.49 25.43
N SER A 10 4.73 13.36 26.36
CA SER A 10 3.29 13.46 26.10
C SER A 10 2.92 14.77 25.39
N ASP A 11 3.67 15.84 25.61
CA ASP A 11 3.36 17.18 25.13
C ASP A 11 3.73 17.42 23.66
N ASN A 12 4.71 16.68 23.15
CA ASN A 12 5.17 16.81 21.77
C ASN A 12 4.79 15.63 20.83
N VAL A 13 3.95 14.69 21.28
CA VAL A 13 3.52 13.52 20.50
C VAL A 13 2.82 13.94 19.21
N THR A 14 2.00 14.97 19.24
CA THR A 14 1.29 15.47 18.05
C THR A 14 2.28 15.98 16.99
N ALA A 15 3.27 16.77 17.41
CA ALA A 15 4.31 17.24 16.51
C ALA A 15 5.16 16.08 15.97
N ALA A 16 5.49 15.10 16.82
CA ALA A 16 6.20 13.90 16.40
C ALA A 16 5.40 13.09 15.37
N TYR A 17 4.10 12.89 15.58
CA TYR A 17 3.24 12.20 14.64
C TYR A 17 3.22 12.90 13.27
N TRP A 18 3.00 14.20 13.22
CA TRP A 18 2.94 14.95 11.97
C TRP A 18 4.28 15.02 11.25
N ARG A 19 5.38 14.97 11.96
CA ARG A 19 6.72 14.85 11.36
C ARG A 19 6.90 13.58 10.53
N TYR A 20 6.16 12.50 10.87
CA TYR A 20 6.16 11.24 10.12
C TYR A 20 4.98 11.17 9.14
N ALA A 21 3.79 11.54 9.58
CA ALA A 21 2.57 11.38 8.79
C ALA A 21 2.52 12.30 7.58
N LEU A 22 2.84 13.58 7.73
CA LEU A 22 2.76 14.55 6.63
C LEU A 22 3.68 14.20 5.45
N PRO A 23 4.99 13.93 5.65
CA PRO A 23 5.86 13.49 4.56
C PRO A 23 5.37 12.19 3.91
N THR A 24 4.84 11.25 4.70
CA THR A 24 4.36 9.96 4.18
C THR A 24 3.10 10.12 3.34
N VAL A 25 2.15 10.95 3.77
CA VAL A 25 0.95 11.28 2.97
C VAL A 25 1.35 11.93 1.64
N MET A 26 2.27 12.90 1.68
CA MET A 26 2.78 13.54 0.47
C MET A 26 3.42 12.52 -0.49
N ALA A 27 4.22 11.60 0.05
CA ALA A 27 4.85 10.54 -0.74
C ALA A 27 3.81 9.61 -1.39
N MET A 28 2.76 9.20 -0.66
CA MET A 28 1.68 8.36 -1.18
C MET A 28 0.90 9.07 -2.30
N LEU A 29 0.55 10.34 -2.11
CA LEU A 29 -0.13 11.13 -3.14
C LEU A 29 0.72 11.27 -4.41
N VAL A 30 2.00 11.54 -4.27
CA VAL A 30 2.92 11.62 -5.42
C VAL A 30 3.05 10.26 -6.11
N SER A 31 3.12 9.18 -5.34
CA SER A 31 3.14 7.82 -5.90
C SER A 31 1.87 7.47 -6.69
N GLY A 32 0.71 7.94 -6.25
CA GLY A 32 -0.52 7.82 -7.03
C GLY A 32 -0.51 8.67 -8.31
N LEU A 33 0.01 9.89 -8.22
CA LEU A 33 0.06 10.81 -9.36
C LEU A 33 0.99 10.33 -10.47
N TYR A 34 2.21 9.84 -10.16
CA TYR A 34 3.12 9.40 -11.21
C TYR A 34 2.57 8.18 -11.98
N GLN A 35 1.84 7.28 -11.32
CA GLN A 35 1.19 6.15 -12.00
C GLN A 35 0.15 6.62 -13.02
N ILE A 36 -0.57 7.71 -12.73
CA ILE A 36 -1.50 8.33 -13.67
C ILE A 36 -0.75 8.94 -14.85
N VAL A 37 0.35 9.63 -14.59
CA VAL A 37 1.18 10.26 -15.63
C VAL A 37 1.79 9.21 -16.56
N ASP A 38 2.32 8.11 -16.04
CA ASP A 38 2.82 6.96 -16.81
C ASP A 38 1.71 6.40 -17.72
N GLY A 39 0.51 6.17 -17.17
CA GLY A 39 -0.65 5.75 -17.96
C GLY A 39 -1.02 6.75 -19.08
N ILE A 40 -0.89 8.05 -18.85
CA ILE A 40 -1.15 9.09 -19.87
C ILE A 40 -0.13 8.99 -21.02
N PHE A 41 1.17 8.88 -20.72
CA PHE A 41 2.19 8.73 -21.77
C PHE A 41 1.96 7.48 -22.61
N ILE A 42 1.68 6.35 -21.97
CA ILE A 42 1.42 5.09 -22.66
C ILE A 42 0.14 5.16 -23.51
N GLY A 43 -0.94 5.72 -22.96
CA GLY A 43 -2.19 5.87 -23.66
C GLY A 43 -2.08 6.73 -24.94
N HIS A 44 -1.31 7.83 -24.86
CA HIS A 44 -1.13 8.72 -26.01
C HIS A 44 -0.18 8.20 -27.09
N VAL A 45 0.89 7.49 -26.69
CA VAL A 45 1.96 7.09 -27.62
C VAL A 45 1.78 5.64 -28.10
N VAL A 46 1.42 4.73 -27.21
CA VAL A 46 1.25 3.30 -27.52
C VAL A 46 -0.22 2.96 -27.81
N GLY A 47 -1.14 3.74 -27.27
CA GLY A 47 -2.57 3.59 -27.49
C GLY A 47 -3.22 2.53 -26.61
N ALA A 48 -4.43 2.11 -26.98
CA ALA A 48 -5.26 1.16 -26.22
C ALA A 48 -4.58 -0.19 -25.96
N GLU A 49 -3.78 -0.68 -26.91
CA GLU A 49 -3.05 -1.94 -26.76
C GLU A 49 -1.97 -1.86 -25.67
N GLY A 50 -1.28 -0.70 -25.54
CA GLY A 50 -0.32 -0.46 -24.48
C GLY A 50 -0.97 -0.43 -23.09
N LEU A 51 -2.10 0.25 -22.95
CA LEU A 51 -2.85 0.28 -21.69
C LEU A 51 -3.38 -1.11 -21.32
N ALA A 52 -3.90 -1.86 -22.28
CA ALA A 52 -4.32 -3.25 -22.07
C ALA A 52 -3.15 -4.14 -21.63
N ALA A 53 -1.98 -3.96 -22.23
CA ALA A 53 -0.79 -4.74 -21.91
C ALA A 53 -0.31 -4.50 -20.46
N ILE A 54 -0.30 -3.25 -19.98
CA ILE A 54 0.02 -2.95 -18.58
C ILE A 54 -1.03 -3.52 -17.64
N ASN A 55 -2.30 -3.38 -17.98
CA ASN A 55 -3.38 -3.90 -17.13
C ASN A 55 -3.24 -5.41 -16.93
N MET A 56 -2.90 -6.15 -18.01
CA MET A 56 -2.64 -7.59 -17.90
C MET A 56 -1.34 -7.94 -17.15
N ALA A 57 -0.38 -7.01 -17.04
CA ALA A 57 0.84 -7.19 -16.25
C ALA A 57 0.62 -6.96 -14.74
N TRP A 58 -0.46 -6.25 -14.35
CA TRP A 58 -0.74 -5.87 -12.97
C TRP A 58 -0.69 -6.99 -11.93
N PRO A 59 -1.16 -8.22 -12.16
CA PRO A 59 -1.07 -9.29 -11.17
C PRO A 59 0.38 -9.58 -10.74
N TRP A 60 1.33 -9.54 -11.68
CA TRP A 60 2.75 -9.72 -11.39
C TRP A 60 3.36 -8.51 -10.68
N ILE A 61 3.01 -7.31 -11.11
CA ILE A 61 3.44 -6.05 -10.46
C ILE A 61 2.91 -6.01 -9.01
N GLY A 62 1.63 -6.38 -8.82
CA GLY A 62 1.01 -6.45 -7.50
C GLY A 62 1.66 -7.46 -6.56
N LEU A 63 2.01 -8.64 -7.06
CA LEU A 63 2.75 -9.63 -6.27
C LEU A 63 4.11 -9.08 -5.83
N MET A 64 4.86 -8.50 -6.75
CA MET A 64 6.17 -7.92 -6.49
C MET A 64 6.10 -6.77 -5.46
N ALA A 65 5.16 -5.84 -5.66
CA ALA A 65 4.94 -4.74 -4.73
C ALA A 65 4.50 -5.22 -3.35
N GLY A 66 3.56 -6.17 -3.29
CA GLY A 66 3.08 -6.75 -2.04
C GLY A 66 4.18 -7.46 -1.25
N VAL A 67 5.09 -8.19 -1.93
CA VAL A 67 6.23 -8.84 -1.27
C VAL A 67 7.25 -7.80 -0.78
N GLY A 68 7.51 -6.74 -1.55
CA GLY A 68 8.35 -5.62 -1.11
C GLY A 68 7.81 -4.94 0.15
N LEU A 69 6.49 -4.64 0.18
CA LEU A 69 5.78 -4.11 1.36
C LEU A 69 5.85 -5.05 2.56
N MET A 70 5.65 -6.35 2.33
CA MET A 70 5.74 -7.38 3.39
C MET A 70 7.10 -7.34 4.08
N ILE A 71 8.17 -7.30 3.30
CA ILE A 71 9.53 -7.28 3.86
C ILE A 71 9.81 -5.94 4.54
N GLY A 72 9.49 -4.82 3.89
CA GLY A 72 9.71 -3.47 4.42
C GLY A 72 8.98 -3.23 5.74
N ALA A 73 7.68 -3.55 5.80
CA ALA A 73 6.85 -3.37 6.99
C ALA A 73 7.27 -4.33 8.12
N GLY A 74 7.53 -5.60 7.80
CA GLY A 74 7.95 -6.58 8.81
C GLY A 74 9.32 -6.25 9.41
N ALA A 75 10.33 -5.97 8.59
CA ALA A 75 11.66 -5.60 9.05
C ALA A 75 11.67 -4.25 9.78
N GLY A 76 10.95 -3.25 9.24
CA GLY A 76 10.82 -1.93 9.84
C GLY A 76 10.19 -1.96 11.24
N THR A 77 9.09 -2.71 11.40
CA THR A 77 8.42 -2.90 12.69
C THR A 77 9.38 -3.48 13.74
N HIS A 78 9.98 -4.62 13.44
CA HIS A 78 10.88 -5.29 14.39
C HIS A 78 12.15 -4.48 14.67
N CYS A 79 12.65 -3.75 13.66
CA CYS A 79 13.76 -2.82 13.84
C CYS A 79 13.38 -1.69 14.83
N SER A 80 12.21 -1.05 14.67
CA SER A 80 11.75 0.01 15.56
C SER A 80 11.45 -0.48 16.97
N ILE A 81 10.86 -1.67 17.12
CA ILE A 81 10.64 -2.30 18.45
C ILE A 81 11.98 -2.52 19.15
N ALA A 82 12.93 -3.14 18.47
CA ALA A 82 14.25 -3.42 19.04
C ALA A 82 15.03 -2.13 19.39
N GLN A 83 14.86 -1.05 18.63
CA GLN A 83 15.38 0.28 18.98
C GLN A 83 14.74 0.81 20.28
N GLY A 84 13.41 0.65 20.41
CA GLY A 84 12.66 1.05 21.62
C GLY A 84 13.12 0.27 22.86
N GLU A 85 13.39 -1.04 22.71
CA GLU A 85 13.96 -1.91 23.75
C GLU A 85 15.42 -1.55 24.11
N GLY A 86 16.10 -0.71 23.31
CA GLY A 86 17.52 -0.42 23.43
C GLY A 86 18.46 -1.49 22.87
N HIS A 87 17.92 -2.51 22.18
CA HIS A 87 18.66 -3.62 21.61
C HIS A 87 19.14 -3.31 20.18
N PHE A 88 20.07 -2.37 20.02
CA PHE A 88 20.51 -1.84 18.72
C PHE A 88 21.13 -2.90 17.80
N GLN A 89 21.83 -3.91 18.33
CA GLN A 89 22.39 -5.00 17.50
C GLN A 89 21.28 -5.88 16.92
N ARG A 90 20.23 -6.16 17.70
CA ARG A 90 19.06 -6.88 17.23
C ARG A 90 18.31 -6.07 16.15
N ALA A 91 18.21 -4.74 16.34
CA ALA A 91 17.62 -3.84 15.34
C ALA A 91 18.38 -3.88 14.01
N LYS A 92 19.73 -3.83 14.04
CA LYS A 92 20.57 -4.03 12.85
C LYS A 92 20.34 -5.39 12.19
N GLY A 93 20.24 -6.44 13.01
CA GLY A 93 19.95 -7.79 12.52
C GLY A 93 18.67 -7.84 11.67
N PHE A 94 17.57 -7.20 12.09
CA PHE A 94 16.35 -7.14 11.30
C PHE A 94 16.50 -6.38 9.98
N LEU A 95 17.30 -5.32 9.93
CA LEU A 95 17.60 -4.61 8.68
C LEU A 95 18.37 -5.52 7.71
N ILE A 96 19.39 -6.21 8.19
CA ILE A 96 20.21 -7.12 7.38
C ILE A 96 19.36 -8.30 6.87
N GLN A 97 18.53 -8.90 7.73
CA GLN A 97 17.64 -9.99 7.30
C GLN A 97 16.59 -9.50 6.30
N GLY A 98 16.08 -8.27 6.45
CA GLY A 98 15.21 -7.63 5.45
C GLY A 98 15.90 -7.49 4.09
N MET A 99 17.17 -7.07 4.06
CA MET A 99 17.96 -7.00 2.83
C MET A 99 18.19 -8.37 2.19
N TRP A 100 18.49 -9.40 2.98
CA TRP A 100 18.58 -10.78 2.48
C TRP A 100 17.28 -11.27 1.88
N LEU A 101 16.15 -11.01 2.55
CA LEU A 101 14.83 -11.39 2.05
C LEU A 101 14.49 -10.66 0.74
N LEU A 102 14.85 -9.37 0.60
CA LEU A 102 14.66 -8.63 -0.65
C LEU A 102 15.43 -9.27 -1.81
N VAL A 103 16.67 -9.70 -1.58
CA VAL A 103 17.45 -10.37 -2.62
C VAL A 103 16.88 -11.76 -2.91
N LEU A 104 16.69 -12.60 -1.88
CA LEU A 104 16.23 -13.99 -2.06
C LEU A 104 14.83 -14.06 -2.68
N LEU A 105 13.86 -13.36 -2.08
CA LEU A 105 12.49 -13.36 -2.62
C LEU A 105 12.40 -12.56 -3.91
N GLY A 106 13.21 -11.53 -4.09
CA GLY A 106 13.33 -10.80 -5.35
C GLY A 106 13.78 -11.70 -6.50
N VAL A 107 14.76 -12.57 -6.28
CA VAL A 107 15.18 -13.58 -7.27
C VAL A 107 14.06 -14.60 -7.51
N VAL A 108 13.39 -15.08 -6.47
CA VAL A 108 12.25 -16.01 -6.62
C VAL A 108 11.13 -15.36 -7.45
N VAL A 109 10.74 -14.13 -7.12
CA VAL A 109 9.72 -13.38 -7.87
C VAL A 109 10.16 -13.14 -9.31
N SER A 110 11.44 -12.79 -9.54
CA SER A 110 12.02 -12.65 -10.87
C SER A 110 11.83 -13.92 -11.71
N VAL A 111 12.21 -15.07 -11.15
CA VAL A 111 12.06 -16.37 -11.83
C VAL A 111 10.58 -16.67 -12.11
N LEU A 112 9.70 -16.43 -11.14
CA LEU A 112 8.26 -16.64 -11.29
C LEU A 112 7.66 -15.78 -12.41
N ILE A 113 8.03 -14.48 -12.47
CA ILE A 113 7.56 -13.58 -13.52
C ILE A 113 8.07 -14.04 -14.87
N ILE A 114 9.37 -14.29 -15.02
CA ILE A 114 9.98 -14.65 -16.31
C ILE A 114 9.44 -15.98 -16.82
N ALA A 115 9.30 -16.98 -15.94
CA ALA A 115 8.79 -18.30 -16.34
C ALA A 115 7.27 -18.31 -16.55
N GLY A 116 6.52 -17.51 -15.79
CA GLY A 116 5.05 -17.55 -15.77
C GLY A 116 4.34 -16.49 -16.60
N ARG A 117 5.06 -15.47 -17.12
CA ARG A 117 4.46 -14.31 -17.80
C ARG A 117 3.57 -14.71 -18.97
N ASP A 118 4.07 -15.53 -19.88
CA ASP A 118 3.34 -15.88 -21.10
C ASP A 118 2.14 -16.78 -20.80
N SER A 119 2.25 -17.68 -19.81
CA SER A 119 1.15 -18.52 -19.35
C SER A 119 0.03 -17.69 -18.70
N LEU A 120 0.38 -16.71 -17.86
CA LEU A 120 -0.62 -15.84 -17.24
C LEU A 120 -1.31 -14.94 -18.25
N LEU A 121 -0.57 -14.40 -19.22
CA LEU A 121 -1.14 -13.58 -20.29
C LEU A 121 -2.09 -14.39 -21.17
N ALA A 122 -1.72 -15.62 -21.50
CA ALA A 122 -2.60 -16.54 -22.25
C ALA A 122 -3.88 -16.87 -21.46
N LEU A 123 -3.79 -17.12 -20.15
CA LEU A 123 -4.95 -17.35 -19.28
C LEU A 123 -5.89 -16.16 -19.21
N GLN A 124 -5.35 -14.93 -19.34
CA GLN A 124 -6.14 -13.71 -19.39
C GLN A 124 -6.74 -13.41 -20.77
N GLY A 125 -6.47 -14.25 -21.78
CA GLY A 125 -7.00 -14.08 -23.12
C GLY A 125 -6.30 -12.98 -23.94
N ALA A 126 -5.01 -12.70 -23.67
CA ALA A 126 -4.25 -11.71 -24.40
C ALA A 126 -4.16 -12.06 -25.89
N ASN A 127 -4.47 -11.13 -26.78
CA ASN A 127 -4.20 -11.26 -28.19
C ASN A 127 -2.69 -11.16 -28.48
N ALA A 128 -2.25 -11.55 -29.68
CA ALA A 128 -0.83 -11.63 -30.03
C ALA A 128 -0.08 -10.28 -29.91
N SER A 129 -0.76 -9.15 -30.13
CA SER A 129 -0.18 -7.81 -30.00
C SER A 129 0.01 -7.44 -28.52
N VAL A 130 -1.04 -7.55 -27.72
CA VAL A 130 -1.02 -7.28 -26.28
C VAL A 130 -0.02 -8.21 -25.57
N GLN A 131 0.00 -9.50 -25.95
CA GLN A 131 0.95 -10.46 -25.38
C GLN A 131 2.40 -10.05 -25.64
N ARG A 132 2.74 -9.61 -26.85
CA ARG A 132 4.10 -9.16 -27.20
C ARG A 132 4.52 -7.95 -26.38
N HIS A 133 3.66 -6.93 -26.27
CA HIS A 133 3.92 -5.72 -25.49
C HIS A 133 4.07 -6.04 -24.00
N SER A 134 3.14 -6.80 -23.44
CA SER A 134 3.12 -7.15 -22.02
C SER A 134 4.29 -8.08 -21.64
N SER A 135 4.62 -9.06 -22.47
CA SER A 135 5.75 -9.97 -22.24
C SER A 135 7.08 -9.21 -22.24
N GLY A 136 7.28 -8.28 -23.19
CA GLY A 136 8.47 -7.42 -23.22
C GLY A 136 8.60 -6.53 -22.00
N TYR A 137 7.50 -5.91 -21.55
CA TYR A 137 7.43 -5.13 -20.32
C TYR A 137 7.77 -5.98 -19.09
N LEU A 138 7.10 -7.12 -18.93
CA LEU A 138 7.30 -8.04 -17.81
C LEU A 138 8.70 -8.65 -17.78
N GLN A 139 9.36 -8.79 -18.93
CA GLN A 139 10.74 -9.24 -18.97
C GLN A 139 11.69 -8.25 -18.28
N ILE A 140 11.54 -6.97 -18.56
CA ILE A 140 12.38 -5.91 -17.96
C ILE A 140 12.10 -5.81 -16.46
N ILE A 141 10.82 -5.71 -16.07
CA ILE A 141 10.39 -5.65 -14.67
C ILE A 141 10.80 -6.92 -13.91
N GLY A 142 10.62 -8.09 -14.54
CA GLY A 142 10.97 -9.37 -13.92
C GLY A 142 12.45 -9.46 -13.56
N TRP A 143 13.37 -9.14 -14.46
CA TRP A 143 14.81 -9.11 -14.14
C TRP A 143 15.19 -8.10 -13.08
N SER A 144 14.44 -7.04 -12.97
CA SER A 144 14.66 -5.94 -12.01
C SER A 144 13.93 -6.12 -10.69
N SER A 145 13.18 -7.23 -10.50
CA SER A 145 12.34 -7.46 -9.32
C SER A 145 13.03 -7.20 -7.98
N PRO A 146 14.29 -7.62 -7.72
CA PRO A 146 14.95 -7.32 -6.45
C PRO A 146 15.11 -5.81 -6.20
N LEU A 147 15.41 -5.02 -7.23
CA LEU A 147 15.57 -3.56 -7.14
C LEU A 147 14.23 -2.86 -6.95
N VAL A 148 13.21 -3.30 -7.69
CA VAL A 148 11.84 -2.76 -7.57
C VAL A 148 11.26 -3.07 -6.18
N MET A 149 11.43 -4.28 -5.67
CA MET A 149 11.02 -4.61 -4.30
C MET A 149 11.81 -3.80 -3.26
N ALA A 150 13.09 -3.54 -3.50
CA ALA A 150 13.90 -2.70 -2.63
C ALA A 150 13.41 -1.24 -2.63
N SER A 151 12.99 -0.68 -3.78
CA SER A 151 12.46 0.68 -3.86
C SER A 151 11.20 0.89 -3.00
N ILE A 152 10.40 -0.15 -2.83
CA ILE A 152 9.20 -0.14 -2.00
C ILE A 152 9.56 -0.32 -0.50
N ALA A 153 10.48 -1.23 -0.19
CA ALA A 153 10.85 -1.53 1.17
C ALA A 153 11.75 -0.46 1.81
N MET A 154 12.69 0.12 1.05
CA MET A 154 13.70 1.06 1.58
C MET A 154 13.10 2.33 2.20
N PRO A 155 12.11 3.02 1.60
CA PRO A 155 11.46 4.17 2.25
C PRO A 155 10.85 3.81 3.60
N ILE A 156 10.29 2.59 3.74
CA ILE A 156 9.74 2.11 5.01
C ILE A 156 10.85 1.92 6.04
N LEU A 157 11.96 1.28 5.67
CA LEU A 157 13.11 1.08 6.55
C LEU A 157 13.76 2.40 6.98
N VAL A 158 13.96 3.32 6.04
CA VAL A 158 14.53 4.65 6.30
C VAL A 158 13.65 5.45 7.25
N ARG A 159 12.33 5.39 7.09
CA ARG A 159 11.37 6.01 8.00
C ARG A 159 11.43 5.41 9.41
N ASN A 160 11.56 4.10 9.53
CA ASN A 160 11.73 3.39 10.81
C ASN A 160 13.09 3.69 11.48
N LEU A 161 14.06 4.21 10.74
CA LEU A 161 15.34 4.73 11.25
C LEU A 161 15.28 6.21 11.63
N GLY A 162 14.10 6.81 11.67
CA GLY A 162 13.90 8.20 12.11
C GLY A 162 14.13 9.26 11.04
N ALA A 163 14.18 8.89 9.75
CA ALA A 163 14.39 9.80 8.63
C ALA A 163 13.17 9.86 7.66
N PRO A 164 11.96 10.24 8.12
CA PRO A 164 10.75 10.22 7.29
C PRO A 164 10.83 11.16 6.08
N MET A 165 11.47 12.32 6.22
CA MET A 165 11.66 13.26 5.11
C MET A 165 12.55 12.67 4.02
N LEU A 166 13.63 11.95 4.39
CA LEU A 166 14.46 11.27 3.41
C LEU A 166 13.67 10.18 2.66
N ALA A 167 12.84 9.40 3.36
CA ALA A 167 11.97 8.41 2.74
C ALA A 167 11.05 9.06 1.68
N THR A 168 10.49 10.23 1.98
CA THR A 168 9.68 11.00 1.02
C THR A 168 10.52 11.50 -0.15
N ILE A 169 11.72 12.03 0.09
CA ILE A 169 12.62 12.50 -0.97
C ILE A 169 13.00 11.34 -1.91
N MET A 170 13.25 10.14 -1.37
CA MET A 170 13.53 8.95 -2.18
C MET A 170 12.40 8.66 -3.17
N MET A 171 11.14 8.67 -2.68
CA MET A 171 9.97 8.42 -3.52
C MET A 171 9.76 9.54 -4.56
N LEU A 172 9.96 10.80 -4.16
CA LEU A 172 9.87 11.96 -5.07
C LEU A 172 10.93 11.89 -6.18
N VAL A 173 12.18 11.61 -5.83
CA VAL A 173 13.28 11.49 -6.81
C VAL A 173 13.01 10.35 -7.77
N GLY A 174 12.54 9.19 -7.27
CA GLY A 174 12.14 8.06 -8.10
C GLY A 174 11.03 8.43 -9.08
N ALA A 175 9.94 9.05 -8.59
CA ALA A 175 8.81 9.47 -9.40
C ALA A 175 9.18 10.52 -10.46
N LEU A 176 9.95 11.55 -10.09
CA LEU A 176 10.39 12.57 -11.04
C LEU A 176 11.32 11.99 -12.10
N THR A 177 12.24 11.11 -11.71
CA THR A 177 13.12 10.40 -12.66
C THR A 177 12.32 9.57 -13.64
N ASN A 178 11.33 8.81 -13.15
CA ASN A 178 10.43 8.02 -13.99
C ASN A 178 9.71 8.93 -15.02
N ILE A 179 9.02 9.99 -14.59
CA ILE A 179 8.30 10.92 -15.48
C ILE A 179 9.23 11.52 -16.57
N VAL A 180 10.43 11.95 -16.20
CA VAL A 180 11.39 12.52 -17.16
C VAL A 180 11.84 11.46 -18.16
N LEU A 181 12.13 10.24 -17.69
CA LEU A 181 12.57 9.14 -18.54
C LEU A 181 11.42 8.58 -19.39
N ASP A 182 10.18 8.59 -18.94
CA ASP A 182 9.01 8.24 -19.75
C ASP A 182 8.90 9.18 -20.94
N TYR A 183 9.03 10.48 -20.72
CA TYR A 183 9.05 11.44 -21.81
C TYR A 183 10.17 11.15 -22.81
N VAL A 184 11.38 10.87 -22.33
CA VAL A 184 12.54 10.58 -23.21
C VAL A 184 12.36 9.26 -23.94
N PHE A 185 12.05 8.17 -23.23
CA PHE A 185 12.05 6.83 -23.83
C PHE A 185 10.77 6.53 -24.63
N ILE A 186 9.60 6.99 -24.13
CA ILE A 186 8.34 6.74 -24.81
C ILE A 186 8.12 7.74 -25.95
N VAL A 187 8.30 9.07 -25.68
CA VAL A 187 7.92 10.12 -26.63
C VAL A 187 9.05 10.43 -27.60
N GLN A 188 10.28 10.67 -27.11
CA GLN A 188 11.40 11.08 -28.00
C GLN A 188 12.02 9.89 -28.73
N LEU A 189 12.27 8.78 -28.05
CA LEU A 189 12.93 7.61 -28.63
C LEU A 189 11.96 6.57 -29.23
N GLY A 190 10.66 6.67 -28.93
CA GLY A 190 9.66 5.77 -29.48
C GLY A 190 9.78 4.30 -29.02
N TRP A 191 10.37 4.04 -27.82
CA TRP A 191 10.55 2.70 -27.29
C TRP A 191 9.26 2.07 -26.74
N GLY A 192 8.16 2.82 -26.77
CA GLY A 192 6.84 2.34 -26.34
C GLY A 192 6.84 1.79 -24.92
N LEU A 193 6.18 0.64 -24.72
CA LEU A 193 6.01 0.03 -23.40
C LEU A 193 7.32 -0.46 -22.76
N GLN A 194 8.31 -0.84 -23.57
CA GLN A 194 9.63 -1.18 -23.04
C GLN A 194 10.35 0.04 -22.48
N GLY A 195 10.16 1.20 -23.11
CA GLY A 195 10.66 2.48 -22.60
C GLY A 195 10.06 2.82 -21.24
N ALA A 196 8.76 2.65 -21.07
CA ALA A 196 8.06 2.80 -19.78
C ALA A 196 8.66 1.86 -18.71
N ALA A 197 8.88 0.57 -19.04
CA ALA A 197 9.49 -0.37 -18.10
C ALA A 197 10.89 0.06 -17.65
N ILE A 198 11.73 0.52 -18.57
CA ILE A 198 13.09 0.97 -18.26
C ILE A 198 13.06 2.26 -17.41
N ALA A 199 12.16 3.20 -17.72
CA ALA A 199 11.98 4.42 -16.95
C ALA A 199 11.55 4.12 -15.51
N THR A 200 10.56 3.25 -15.33
CA THR A 200 10.07 2.79 -14.02
C THR A 200 11.20 2.13 -13.22
N VAL A 201 11.88 1.13 -13.80
CA VAL A 201 12.98 0.43 -13.13
C VAL A 201 14.12 1.39 -12.75
N THR A 202 14.43 2.36 -13.61
CA THR A 202 15.51 3.33 -13.34
C THR A 202 15.12 4.25 -12.18
N GLY A 203 13.92 4.81 -12.18
CA GLY A 203 13.42 5.66 -11.09
C GLY A 203 13.37 4.91 -9.75
N GLU A 204 12.82 3.70 -9.76
CA GLU A 204 12.74 2.86 -8.57
C GLU A 204 14.13 2.40 -8.08
N SER A 205 15.03 2.03 -9.00
CA SER A 205 16.41 1.69 -8.64
C SER A 205 17.14 2.84 -7.97
N LEU A 206 16.94 4.07 -8.45
CA LEU A 206 17.52 5.27 -7.84
C LEU A 206 17.02 5.48 -6.42
N SER A 207 15.70 5.32 -6.19
CA SER A 207 15.11 5.34 -4.84
C SER A 207 15.74 4.28 -3.93
N ALA A 208 15.85 3.04 -4.40
CA ALA A 208 16.46 1.92 -3.65
C ALA A 208 17.92 2.20 -3.30
N VAL A 209 18.70 2.72 -4.25
CA VAL A 209 20.14 3.04 -4.05
C VAL A 209 20.31 4.15 -3.01
N ILE A 210 19.49 5.21 -3.04
CA ILE A 210 19.53 6.27 -2.01
C ILE A 210 19.30 5.67 -0.63
N GLY A 211 18.30 4.78 -0.50
CA GLY A 211 18.02 4.08 0.76
C GLY A 211 19.17 3.20 1.22
N LEU A 212 19.75 2.42 0.32
CA LEU A 212 20.93 1.59 0.63
C LEU A 212 22.12 2.44 1.09
N VAL A 213 22.46 3.51 0.37
CA VAL A 213 23.54 4.42 0.76
C VAL A 213 23.29 5.02 2.15
N PHE A 214 22.02 5.37 2.46
CA PHE A 214 21.68 5.86 3.79
C PHE A 214 21.90 4.80 4.87
N LEU A 215 21.53 3.54 4.66
CA LEU A 215 21.70 2.47 5.64
C LEU A 215 23.18 2.28 6.04
N PHE A 216 24.11 2.43 5.09
CA PHE A 216 25.55 2.30 5.35
C PHE A 216 26.22 3.64 5.72
N SER A 217 25.48 4.76 5.66
CA SER A 217 26.04 6.08 5.95
C SER A 217 26.09 6.35 7.47
N ARG A 218 26.99 7.26 7.85
CA ARG A 218 27.07 7.80 9.22
C ARG A 218 25.85 8.62 9.64
N TYR A 219 24.95 8.94 8.72
CA TYR A 219 23.72 9.70 8.98
C TYR A 219 22.58 8.80 9.44
N SER A 220 22.67 7.48 9.22
CA SER A 220 21.73 6.50 9.76
C SER A 220 21.79 6.48 11.29
N SER A 221 20.65 6.32 11.95
CA SER A 221 20.61 6.07 13.41
C SER A 221 21.27 4.74 13.80
N LEU A 222 21.30 3.78 12.87
CA LEU A 222 21.89 2.45 13.01
C LEU A 222 22.75 2.14 11.78
N PRO A 223 23.93 2.77 11.61
CA PRO A 223 24.75 2.53 10.44
C PRO A 223 25.16 1.04 10.38
N LEU A 224 24.94 0.43 9.21
CA LEU A 224 25.40 -0.91 8.93
C LEU A 224 26.90 -0.88 8.58
N SER A 225 27.63 -1.95 8.93
CA SER A 225 29.00 -2.14 8.50
C SER A 225 29.05 -3.15 7.35
N LEU A 226 30.10 -3.10 6.53
CA LEU A 226 30.34 -4.09 5.46
C LEU A 226 31.04 -5.36 5.98
N ALA A 227 31.10 -5.55 7.29
CA ALA A 227 31.73 -6.72 7.88
C ALA A 227 30.90 -7.99 7.57
N LEU A 228 31.46 -8.90 6.78
CA LEU A 228 30.80 -10.13 6.33
C LEU A 228 30.20 -10.95 7.48
N ARG A 229 30.79 -10.87 8.68
CA ARG A 229 30.31 -11.58 9.89
C ARG A 229 28.92 -11.10 10.34
N GLU A 230 28.52 -9.87 10.02
CA GLU A 230 27.19 -9.33 10.35
C GLU A 230 26.11 -9.81 9.35
N PHE A 231 26.50 -10.24 8.16
CA PHE A 231 25.60 -10.62 7.06
C PHE A 231 25.20 -12.11 7.05
N CYS A 232 25.25 -12.81 8.18
CA CYS A 232 24.76 -14.18 8.26
C CYS A 232 23.22 -14.22 8.20
N LEU A 233 22.68 -15.10 7.33
CA LEU A 233 21.24 -15.36 7.24
C LEU A 233 20.76 -16.08 8.51
N GLN A 234 19.74 -15.53 9.17
CA GLN A 234 19.15 -16.06 10.39
C GLN A 234 17.67 -16.42 10.16
N PRO A 235 17.29 -17.71 10.21
CA PRO A 235 15.93 -18.14 9.88
C PRO A 235 14.84 -17.54 10.79
N LEU A 236 15.11 -17.41 12.10
CA LEU A 236 14.12 -16.93 13.06
C LEU A 236 13.71 -15.47 12.83
N PRO A 237 14.63 -14.49 12.72
CA PRO A 237 14.26 -13.14 12.35
C PRO A 237 13.60 -13.05 10.96
N CYS A 238 14.05 -13.83 9.98
CA CYS A 238 13.39 -13.88 8.66
C CYS A 238 11.94 -14.30 8.77
N ARG A 239 11.65 -15.36 9.52
CA ARG A 239 10.27 -15.81 9.79
C ARG A 239 9.44 -14.73 10.49
N GLN A 240 10.01 -14.01 11.46
CA GLN A 240 9.32 -12.92 12.16
C GLN A 240 8.97 -11.78 11.20
N ILE A 241 9.89 -11.40 10.32
CA ILE A 241 9.66 -10.37 9.28
C ILE A 241 8.50 -10.78 8.38
N LEU A 242 8.54 -11.99 7.83
CA LEU A 242 7.52 -12.48 6.89
C LEU A 242 6.15 -12.58 7.55
N LEU A 243 6.06 -13.16 8.75
CA LEU A 243 4.78 -13.29 9.46
C LEU A 243 4.17 -11.93 9.82
N ASN A 244 5.00 -10.98 10.26
CA ASN A 244 4.50 -9.65 10.62
C ASN A 244 4.13 -8.82 9.38
N GLY A 245 4.89 -8.94 8.31
CA GLY A 245 4.63 -8.23 7.07
C GLY A 245 3.52 -8.83 6.21
N PHE A 246 3.09 -10.08 6.47
CA PHE A 246 2.11 -10.78 5.64
C PHE A 246 0.77 -10.03 5.51
N SER A 247 0.35 -9.32 6.55
CA SER A 247 -0.82 -8.45 6.50
C SER A 247 -0.69 -7.32 5.45
N SER A 248 0.51 -6.79 5.24
CA SER A 248 0.77 -5.76 4.21
C SER A 248 0.67 -6.33 2.80
N LEU A 249 1.15 -7.57 2.58
CA LEU A 249 0.96 -8.26 1.30
C LEU A 249 -0.54 -8.44 0.99
N LEU A 250 -1.31 -8.94 1.96
CA LEU A 250 -2.75 -9.13 1.80
C LEU A 250 -3.48 -7.81 1.57
N MET A 251 -3.10 -6.76 2.28
CA MET A 251 -3.71 -5.43 2.13
C MET A 251 -3.47 -4.88 0.71
N TYR A 252 -2.30 -5.12 0.13
CA TYR A 252 -2.02 -4.71 -1.24
C TYR A 252 -2.85 -5.51 -2.27
N LEU A 253 -3.03 -6.81 -2.04
CA LEU A 253 -3.83 -7.68 -2.91
C LEU A 253 -5.35 -7.46 -2.77
N TYR A 254 -5.78 -6.83 -1.67
CA TYR A 254 -7.19 -6.62 -1.35
C TYR A 254 -7.94 -5.85 -2.46
N ALA A 255 -7.36 -4.77 -2.99
CA ALA A 255 -8.01 -3.95 -4.01
C ALA A 255 -8.34 -4.75 -5.28
N SER A 256 -7.38 -5.56 -5.76
CA SER A 256 -7.58 -6.42 -6.93
C SER A 256 -8.61 -7.51 -6.66
N PHE A 257 -8.59 -8.09 -5.47
CA PHE A 257 -9.55 -9.11 -5.06
C PHE A 257 -10.98 -8.56 -4.98
N ALA A 258 -11.16 -7.39 -4.35
CA ALA A 258 -12.46 -6.73 -4.24
C ALA A 258 -13.00 -6.35 -5.62
N ALA A 259 -12.16 -5.80 -6.49
CA ALA A 259 -12.54 -5.45 -7.86
C ALA A 259 -12.98 -6.69 -8.65
N LEU A 260 -12.26 -7.81 -8.56
CA LEU A 260 -12.63 -9.06 -9.23
C LEU A 260 -14.01 -9.54 -8.77
N LEU A 261 -14.26 -9.58 -7.46
CA LEU A 261 -15.53 -10.05 -6.91
C LEU A 261 -16.71 -9.18 -7.37
N HIS A 262 -16.58 -7.85 -7.22
CA HIS A 262 -17.64 -6.93 -7.56
C HIS A 262 -17.88 -6.85 -9.06
N ASN A 263 -16.84 -6.81 -9.89
CA ASN A 263 -16.98 -6.81 -11.33
C ASN A 263 -17.67 -8.08 -11.84
N THR A 264 -17.29 -9.26 -11.32
CA THR A 264 -17.94 -10.53 -11.68
C THR A 264 -19.43 -10.51 -11.30
N ALA A 265 -19.77 -10.03 -10.11
CA ALA A 265 -21.16 -9.91 -9.67
C ALA A 265 -21.94 -8.89 -10.51
N LEU A 266 -21.36 -7.72 -10.80
CA LEU A 266 -21.99 -6.66 -11.62
C LEU A 266 -22.21 -7.11 -13.07
N MET A 267 -21.31 -7.91 -13.64
CA MET A 267 -21.53 -8.49 -14.98
C MET A 267 -22.65 -9.54 -14.99
N HIS A 268 -22.87 -10.24 -13.88
CA HIS A 268 -23.93 -11.26 -13.79
C HIS A 268 -25.31 -10.66 -13.50
N TYR A 269 -25.42 -9.70 -12.58
CA TYR A 269 -26.69 -9.12 -12.11
C TYR A 269 -26.99 -7.72 -12.66
N GLY A 270 -26.07 -7.10 -13.38
CA GLY A 270 -26.18 -5.75 -13.92
C GLY A 270 -25.78 -5.69 -15.39
N SER A 271 -24.97 -4.67 -15.71
CA SER A 271 -24.55 -4.40 -17.09
C SER A 271 -23.13 -3.81 -17.12
N THR A 272 -22.58 -3.65 -18.31
CA THR A 272 -21.29 -2.96 -18.51
C THR A 272 -21.27 -1.53 -17.97
N VAL A 273 -22.42 -0.84 -18.00
CA VAL A 273 -22.59 0.49 -17.42
C VAL A 273 -22.37 0.48 -15.91
N ASN A 274 -22.89 -0.56 -15.20
CA ASN A 274 -22.70 -0.71 -13.76
C ASN A 274 -21.25 -1.02 -13.41
N VAL A 275 -20.52 -1.80 -14.22
CA VAL A 275 -19.09 -2.05 -14.05
C VAL A 275 -18.29 -0.76 -14.24
N ALA A 276 -18.63 0.05 -15.26
CA ALA A 276 -17.99 1.34 -15.48
C ALA A 276 -18.25 2.31 -14.30
N ALA A 277 -19.49 2.37 -13.79
CA ALA A 277 -19.86 3.15 -12.61
C ALA A 277 -19.08 2.72 -11.36
N TYR A 278 -18.90 1.41 -11.16
CA TYR A 278 -18.08 0.87 -10.06
C TYR A 278 -16.60 1.21 -10.22
N ALA A 279 -16.07 1.21 -11.44
CA ALA A 279 -14.70 1.64 -11.69
C ALA A 279 -14.47 3.11 -11.28
N ILE A 280 -15.40 4.02 -11.60
CA ILE A 280 -15.36 5.42 -11.14
C ILE A 280 -15.34 5.49 -9.62
N THR A 281 -16.18 4.70 -8.96
CA THR A 281 -16.20 4.57 -7.49
C THR A 281 -14.83 4.13 -6.95
N GLY A 282 -14.18 3.17 -7.60
CA GLY A 282 -12.83 2.70 -7.26
C GLY A 282 -11.76 3.78 -7.32
N TYR A 283 -11.80 4.67 -8.31
CA TYR A 283 -10.87 5.81 -8.39
C TYR A 283 -11.04 6.77 -7.20
N LEU A 284 -12.27 7.07 -6.82
CA LEU A 284 -12.54 7.93 -5.65
C LEU A 284 -12.09 7.27 -4.34
N MET A 285 -12.30 5.95 -4.20
CA MET A 285 -11.78 5.17 -3.06
C MET A 285 -10.25 5.25 -2.98
N THR A 286 -9.57 5.13 -4.11
CA THR A 286 -8.10 5.14 -4.16
C THR A 286 -7.52 6.41 -3.56
N VAL A 287 -8.10 7.58 -3.84
CA VAL A 287 -7.66 8.86 -3.25
C VAL A 287 -7.71 8.81 -1.72
N TYR A 288 -8.80 8.28 -1.16
CA TYR A 288 -8.91 8.14 0.29
C TYR A 288 -7.95 7.10 0.86
N TYR A 289 -7.77 5.96 0.19
CA TYR A 289 -6.83 4.93 0.65
C TYR A 289 -5.40 5.44 0.69
N LEU A 290 -4.95 6.23 -0.28
CA LEU A 290 -3.62 6.86 -0.25
C LEU A 290 -3.43 7.77 0.97
N LEU A 291 -4.47 8.54 1.34
CA LEU A 291 -4.47 9.37 2.55
C LEU A 291 -4.44 8.51 3.82
N ALA A 292 -5.35 7.54 3.93
CA ALA A 292 -5.47 6.67 5.09
C ALA A 292 -4.20 5.83 5.31
N GLU A 293 -3.64 5.27 4.26
CA GLU A 293 -2.39 4.51 4.29
C GLU A 293 -1.21 5.39 4.67
N GLY A 294 -1.14 6.61 4.12
CA GLY A 294 -0.11 7.58 4.49
C GLY A 294 -0.14 7.94 5.98
N LEU A 295 -1.33 8.19 6.54
CA LEU A 295 -1.53 8.48 7.96
C LEU A 295 -1.21 7.25 8.84
N ALA A 296 -1.62 6.05 8.43
CA ALA A 296 -1.34 4.81 9.15
C ALA A 296 0.15 4.44 9.11
N SER A 297 0.77 4.57 7.95
CA SER A 297 2.21 4.33 7.76
C SER A 297 3.08 5.34 8.50
N GLY A 298 2.60 6.60 8.68
CA GLY A 298 3.25 7.59 9.53
C GLY A 298 3.15 7.27 11.03
N MET A 299 2.07 6.61 11.46
CA MET A 299 1.88 6.14 12.83
C MET A 299 2.84 4.98 13.18
N GLN A 300 3.07 4.06 12.25
CA GLN A 300 3.71 2.76 12.47
C GLN A 300 5.07 2.85 13.18
N PRO A 301 6.07 3.66 12.75
CA PRO A 301 7.37 3.70 13.42
C PRO A 301 7.30 4.17 14.86
N LEU A 302 6.43 5.14 15.15
CA LEU A 302 6.26 5.68 16.50
C LEU A 302 5.62 4.65 17.44
N VAL A 303 4.55 4.00 17.00
CA VAL A 303 3.88 2.94 17.75
C VAL A 303 4.83 1.79 18.02
N SER A 304 5.58 1.34 17.02
CA SER A 304 6.58 0.26 17.17
C SER A 304 7.67 0.62 18.17
N TYR A 305 8.23 1.82 18.06
CA TYR A 305 9.26 2.29 19.00
C TYR A 305 8.75 2.40 20.44
N PHE A 306 7.60 3.06 20.66
CA PHE A 306 7.01 3.21 21.99
C PHE A 306 6.55 1.89 22.59
N HIS A 307 6.11 0.95 21.74
CA HIS A 307 5.78 -0.41 22.17
C HIS A 307 7.03 -1.13 22.70
N GLY A 308 8.16 -1.08 21.98
CA GLY A 308 9.43 -1.62 22.42
C GLY A 308 9.95 -0.96 23.69
N ALA A 309 9.77 0.36 23.82
CA ALA A 309 10.14 1.12 25.02
C ALA A 309 9.19 0.92 26.22
N GLY A 310 8.15 0.09 26.12
CA GLY A 310 7.18 -0.13 27.19
C GLY A 310 6.24 1.04 27.47
N GLN A 311 6.22 2.07 26.63
CA GLN A 311 5.48 3.33 26.81
C GLN A 311 4.03 3.23 26.30
N SER A 312 3.22 2.38 26.92
CA SER A 312 1.85 2.08 26.49
C SER A 312 0.94 3.32 26.39
N ALA A 313 1.14 4.32 27.23
CA ALA A 313 0.38 5.57 27.18
C ALA A 313 0.65 6.35 25.88
N LEU A 314 1.91 6.40 25.41
CA LEU A 314 2.28 7.06 24.16
C LEU A 314 1.79 6.26 22.94
N VAL A 315 1.87 4.93 22.98
CA VAL A 315 1.28 4.05 21.94
C VAL A 315 -0.21 4.40 21.78
N ARG A 316 -0.95 4.44 22.88
CA ARG A 316 -2.37 4.78 22.85
C ARG A 316 -2.63 6.18 22.29
N LYS A 317 -1.87 7.18 22.72
CA LYS A 317 -2.02 8.57 22.28
C LYS A 317 -1.77 8.73 20.78
N VAL A 318 -0.71 8.10 20.25
CA VAL A 318 -0.39 8.12 18.81
C VAL A 318 -1.48 7.40 18.01
N PHE A 319 -1.95 6.24 18.47
CA PHE A 319 -3.01 5.50 17.77
C PHE A 319 -4.32 6.31 17.70
N PHE A 320 -4.79 6.88 18.80
CA PHE A 320 -6.02 7.68 18.79
C PHE A 320 -5.88 8.98 18.00
N LEU A 321 -4.69 9.57 17.96
CA LEU A 321 -4.41 10.71 17.10
C LEU A 321 -4.51 10.34 15.63
N ALA A 322 -3.88 9.26 15.22
CA ALA A 322 -3.97 8.75 13.83
C ALA A 322 -5.41 8.38 13.48
N MET A 323 -6.14 7.69 14.37
CA MET A 323 -7.54 7.33 14.19
C MET A 323 -8.41 8.56 13.97
N ARG A 324 -8.22 9.62 14.78
CA ARG A 324 -8.98 10.87 14.63
C ARG A 324 -8.81 11.48 13.23
N TRP A 325 -7.60 11.46 12.69
CA TRP A 325 -7.34 12.03 11.37
C TRP A 325 -7.81 11.13 10.24
N VAL A 326 -7.59 9.82 10.31
CA VAL A 326 -8.09 8.87 9.32
C VAL A 326 -9.61 8.91 9.25
N MET A 327 -10.28 8.83 10.41
CA MET A 327 -11.74 8.91 10.46
C MET A 327 -12.26 10.28 10.02
N GLY A 328 -11.64 11.36 10.49
CA GLY A 328 -12.04 12.73 10.17
C GLY A 328 -11.94 13.04 8.68
N THR A 329 -10.82 12.69 8.03
CA THR A 329 -10.66 12.89 6.58
C THR A 329 -11.63 12.02 5.79
N GLY A 330 -11.88 10.77 6.24
CA GLY A 330 -12.87 9.90 5.62
C GLY A 330 -14.30 10.42 5.74
N VAL A 331 -14.69 10.90 6.91
CA VAL A 331 -16.03 11.51 7.11
C VAL A 331 -16.20 12.75 6.25
N VAL A 332 -15.20 13.63 6.19
CA VAL A 332 -15.25 14.83 5.33
C VAL A 332 -15.41 14.44 3.87
N LEU A 333 -14.66 13.45 3.38
CA LEU A 333 -14.77 12.98 2.01
C LEU A 333 -16.15 12.36 1.72
N VAL A 334 -16.65 11.53 2.63
CA VAL A 334 -17.99 10.92 2.51
C VAL A 334 -19.07 12.00 2.44
N LEU A 335 -19.02 12.98 3.34
CA LEU A 335 -19.98 14.09 3.32
C LEU A 335 -19.91 14.89 2.01
N MET A 336 -18.69 15.15 1.52
CA MET A 336 -18.48 15.85 0.25
C MET A 336 -19.09 15.06 -0.92
N ILE A 337 -18.89 13.75 -0.97
CA ILE A 337 -19.44 12.85 -1.99
C ILE A 337 -20.97 12.75 -1.90
N LEU A 338 -21.54 12.68 -0.69
CA LEU A 338 -22.99 12.57 -0.52
C LEU A 338 -23.73 13.87 -0.88
N ILE A 339 -23.13 15.02 -0.55
CA ILE A 339 -23.71 16.34 -0.83
C ILE A 339 -23.48 16.74 -2.30
N PHE A 340 -22.28 16.48 -2.81
CA PHE A 340 -21.85 16.90 -4.16
C PHE A 340 -21.35 15.72 -5.00
N PRO A 341 -22.16 14.69 -5.29
CA PRO A 341 -21.69 13.50 -6.00
C PRO A 341 -21.12 13.81 -7.39
N TYR A 342 -21.65 14.87 -8.02
CA TYR A 342 -21.24 15.30 -9.36
C TYR A 342 -19.79 15.77 -9.45
N ILE A 343 -19.17 16.28 -8.38
CA ILE A 343 -17.79 16.77 -8.40
C ILE A 343 -16.82 15.64 -8.73
N GLY A 344 -17.09 14.44 -8.17
CA GLY A 344 -16.24 13.26 -8.41
C GLY A 344 -16.54 12.57 -9.73
N THR A 345 -17.81 12.45 -10.12
CA THR A 345 -18.21 11.68 -11.31
C THR A 345 -17.96 12.42 -12.62
N ARG A 346 -18.19 13.72 -12.68
CA ARG A 346 -18.00 14.55 -13.90
C ARG A 346 -16.54 14.62 -14.38
N ILE A 347 -15.57 14.28 -13.56
CA ILE A 347 -14.16 14.17 -14.01
C ILE A 347 -14.01 13.02 -15.03
N PHE A 348 -14.88 11.99 -14.93
CA PHE A 348 -14.77 10.75 -15.70
C PHE A 348 -15.86 10.58 -16.76
N ILE A 349 -16.95 11.35 -16.69
CA ILE A 349 -18.14 11.20 -17.53
C ILE A 349 -18.28 12.43 -18.41
N SER A 350 -18.41 12.23 -19.73
CA SER A 350 -18.83 13.28 -20.67
C SER A 350 -20.34 13.50 -20.57
N ASP A 351 -20.81 14.70 -20.90
CA ASP A 351 -22.25 15.09 -20.86
C ASP A 351 -23.14 14.26 -21.82
N GLU A 352 -22.56 13.34 -22.59
CA GLU A 352 -23.26 12.54 -23.61
C GLU A 352 -23.77 11.17 -23.11
N ASP A 353 -23.48 10.74 -21.85
CA ASP A 353 -23.92 9.44 -21.30
C ASP A 353 -24.73 9.59 -19.99
N PRO A 354 -26.02 9.94 -20.07
CA PRO A 354 -26.89 10.11 -18.89
C PRO A 354 -27.07 8.79 -18.10
N ALA A 355 -26.99 7.63 -18.76
CA ALA A 355 -27.16 6.35 -18.07
C ALA A 355 -25.98 6.03 -17.15
N LEU A 356 -24.77 6.33 -17.61
CA LEU A 356 -23.55 6.18 -16.79
C LEU A 356 -23.53 7.20 -15.64
N ASP A 357 -23.99 8.44 -15.87
CA ASP A 357 -24.02 9.47 -14.82
C ASP A 357 -24.92 9.05 -13.65
N VAL A 358 -26.15 8.60 -13.92
CA VAL A 358 -27.07 8.09 -12.90
C VAL A 358 -26.48 6.88 -12.17
N ALA A 359 -25.96 5.89 -12.92
CA ALA A 359 -25.38 4.68 -12.34
C ALA A 359 -24.14 5.00 -11.48
N ALA A 360 -23.30 5.96 -11.87
CA ALA A 360 -22.12 6.37 -11.13
C ALA A 360 -22.50 7.10 -9.83
N ILE A 361 -23.49 7.99 -9.86
CA ILE A 361 -23.98 8.67 -8.66
C ILE A 361 -24.53 7.67 -7.65
N ASP A 362 -25.35 6.71 -8.10
CA ASP A 362 -25.89 5.67 -7.26
C ASP A 362 -24.77 4.77 -6.68
N ALA A 363 -23.82 4.35 -7.53
CA ALA A 363 -22.68 3.55 -7.10
C ALA A 363 -21.85 4.27 -6.04
N VAL A 364 -21.51 5.53 -6.26
CA VAL A 364 -20.70 6.34 -5.32
C VAL A 364 -21.44 6.52 -3.99
N ARG A 365 -22.74 6.83 -4.00
CA ARG A 365 -23.55 7.00 -2.78
C ARG A 365 -23.72 5.72 -2.01
N LEU A 366 -24.06 4.62 -2.68
CA LEU A 366 -24.34 3.33 -2.03
C LEU A 366 -23.08 2.60 -1.58
N HIS A 367 -21.95 2.80 -2.25
CA HIS A 367 -20.73 2.07 -1.95
C HIS A 367 -19.80 2.80 -0.98
N LEU A 368 -19.80 4.15 -0.99
CA LEU A 368 -18.81 4.95 -0.26
C LEU A 368 -19.31 5.57 1.05
N PHE A 369 -20.59 5.41 1.42
CA PHE A 369 -21.14 6.11 2.60
C PHE A 369 -20.48 5.74 3.94
N VAL A 370 -19.78 4.63 4.03
CA VAL A 370 -19.01 4.21 5.22
C VAL A 370 -17.50 4.12 4.96
N LEU A 371 -17.00 4.73 3.90
CA LEU A 371 -15.59 4.66 3.49
C LEU A 371 -14.61 4.99 4.64
N PHE A 372 -15.00 5.87 5.57
CA PHE A 372 -14.22 6.16 6.78
C PHE A 372 -13.98 4.94 7.68
N LEU A 373 -14.86 3.93 7.66
CA LEU A 373 -14.66 2.68 8.41
C LEU A 373 -13.62 1.79 7.73
N ASP A 374 -13.50 1.82 6.40
CA ASP A 374 -12.42 1.11 5.70
C ASP A 374 -11.07 1.67 6.11
N GLY A 375 -10.93 3.00 6.16
CA GLY A 375 -9.73 3.64 6.69
C GLY A 375 -9.43 3.24 8.14
N PHE A 376 -10.45 3.10 8.97
CA PHE A 376 -10.31 2.59 10.33
C PHE A 376 -9.77 1.14 10.35
N LEU A 377 -10.25 0.26 9.47
CA LEU A 377 -9.77 -1.12 9.37
C LEU A 377 -8.30 -1.18 8.92
N VAL A 378 -7.92 -0.37 7.92
CA VAL A 378 -6.53 -0.20 7.48
C VAL A 378 -5.65 0.24 8.66
N LEU A 379 -6.06 1.27 9.39
CA LEU A 379 -5.33 1.78 10.56
C LEU A 379 -5.23 0.73 11.67
N ALA A 380 -6.29 -0.01 11.94
CA ALA A 380 -6.31 -1.06 12.97
C ALA A 380 -5.36 -2.21 12.62
N ALA A 381 -5.35 -2.66 11.35
CA ALA A 381 -4.40 -3.67 10.88
C ALA A 381 -2.95 -3.17 11.01
N ALA A 382 -2.66 -1.94 10.58
CA ALA A 382 -1.36 -1.30 10.72
C ALA A 382 -0.93 -1.15 12.20
N TYR A 383 -1.86 -0.85 13.10
CA TYR A 383 -1.59 -0.80 14.55
C TYR A 383 -1.19 -2.16 15.11
N TYR A 384 -1.94 -3.23 14.81
CA TYR A 384 -1.58 -4.57 15.28
C TYR A 384 -0.26 -5.05 14.68
N GLN A 385 0.03 -4.72 13.43
CA GLN A 385 1.33 -4.94 12.80
C GLN A 385 2.43 -4.17 13.54
N ALA A 386 2.22 -2.90 13.86
CA ALA A 386 3.19 -2.04 14.54
C ALA A 386 3.56 -2.52 15.95
N VAL A 387 2.65 -3.19 16.65
CA VAL A 387 2.91 -3.83 17.96
C VAL A 387 3.34 -5.30 17.83
N SER A 388 3.67 -5.76 16.61
CA SER A 388 4.09 -7.14 16.29
C SER A 388 3.05 -8.22 16.64
N ASP A 389 1.75 -7.86 16.70
CA ASP A 389 0.65 -8.83 16.79
C ASP A 389 0.23 -9.26 15.38
N SER A 390 1.12 -10.00 14.72
CA SER A 390 0.96 -10.45 13.33
C SER A 390 -0.35 -11.22 13.11
N ARG A 391 -0.77 -12.00 14.11
CA ARG A 391 -1.99 -12.81 14.02
C ARG A 391 -3.23 -11.91 13.87
N ARG A 392 -3.38 -10.90 14.74
CA ARG A 392 -4.53 -10.00 14.66
C ARG A 392 -4.47 -9.11 13.42
N ALA A 393 -3.29 -8.60 13.05
CA ALA A 393 -3.13 -7.84 11.81
C ALA A 393 -3.60 -8.64 10.59
N THR A 394 -3.10 -9.86 10.42
CA THR A 394 -3.47 -10.77 9.33
C THR A 394 -4.95 -11.15 9.37
N MET A 395 -5.50 -11.46 10.57
CA MET A 395 -6.92 -11.79 10.70
C MET A 395 -7.84 -10.64 10.30
N ILE A 396 -7.54 -9.39 10.67
CA ILE A 396 -8.33 -8.23 10.27
C ILE A 396 -8.30 -8.07 8.75
N THR A 397 -7.13 -8.19 8.13
CA THR A 397 -6.98 -8.02 6.67
C THR A 397 -7.67 -9.15 5.91
N LEU A 398 -7.49 -10.41 6.33
CA LEU A 398 -8.20 -11.56 5.73
C LEU A 398 -9.72 -11.48 5.94
N ALA A 399 -10.15 -11.08 7.14
CA ALA A 399 -11.57 -10.88 7.40
C ALA A 399 -12.15 -9.81 6.49
N ASN A 400 -11.43 -8.70 6.27
CA ASN A 400 -11.85 -7.64 5.35
C ASN A 400 -11.96 -8.15 3.90
N MET A 401 -11.06 -9.03 3.46
CA MET A 401 -11.15 -9.67 2.15
C MET A 401 -12.36 -10.61 2.03
N CYS A 402 -12.56 -11.46 3.02
CA CYS A 402 -13.49 -12.58 2.91
C CYS A 402 -14.93 -12.23 3.33
N ILE A 403 -15.12 -11.29 4.27
CA ILE A 403 -16.44 -11.00 4.85
C ILE A 403 -17.43 -10.45 3.81
N GLN A 404 -16.96 -9.80 2.76
CA GLN A 404 -17.81 -9.27 1.69
C GLN A 404 -18.44 -10.39 0.84
N ILE A 405 -17.83 -11.60 0.79
CA ILE A 405 -18.34 -12.73 -0.01
C ILE A 405 -19.75 -13.16 0.41
N PRO A 406 -20.04 -13.50 1.69
CA PRO A 406 -21.39 -13.86 2.09
C PRO A 406 -22.40 -12.72 1.88
N PHE A 407 -22.00 -11.46 2.05
CA PHE A 407 -22.88 -10.33 1.75
C PHE A 407 -23.20 -10.24 0.26
N LEU A 408 -22.24 -10.45 -0.63
CA LEU A 408 -22.47 -10.49 -2.08
C LEU A 408 -23.40 -11.66 -2.44
N LEU A 409 -23.16 -12.86 -1.90
CA LEU A 409 -23.98 -14.05 -2.19
C LEU A 409 -25.43 -13.92 -1.72
N ILE A 410 -25.67 -13.16 -0.64
CA ILE A 410 -27.01 -12.95 -0.10
C ILE A 410 -27.71 -11.76 -0.78
N LEU A 411 -27.02 -10.61 -0.87
CA LEU A 411 -27.65 -9.36 -1.30
C LEU A 411 -27.82 -9.26 -2.81
N ALA A 412 -26.88 -9.81 -3.60
CA ALA A 412 -26.96 -9.71 -5.06
C ALA A 412 -28.21 -10.41 -5.65
N PRO A 413 -28.60 -11.63 -5.24
CA PRO A 413 -29.84 -12.27 -5.71
C PRO A 413 -31.12 -11.52 -5.32
N TRP A 414 -31.12 -10.81 -4.17
CA TRP A 414 -32.31 -10.16 -3.64
C TRP A 414 -32.49 -8.73 -4.13
N LEU A 415 -31.39 -7.97 -4.24
CA LEU A 415 -31.39 -6.53 -4.54
C LEU A 415 -30.67 -6.19 -5.85
N GLY A 416 -30.17 -7.19 -6.58
CA GLY A 416 -29.43 -6.97 -7.83
C GLY A 416 -28.20 -6.06 -7.64
N VAL A 417 -28.03 -5.08 -8.52
CA VAL A 417 -26.90 -4.13 -8.49
C VAL A 417 -26.80 -3.37 -7.17
N THR A 418 -27.92 -2.94 -6.60
CA THR A 418 -27.96 -2.26 -5.30
C THR A 418 -27.40 -3.13 -4.19
N GLY A 419 -27.72 -4.44 -4.20
CA GLY A 419 -27.19 -5.40 -3.24
C GLY A 419 -25.68 -5.58 -3.35
N ILE A 420 -25.15 -5.60 -4.57
CA ILE A 420 -23.71 -5.67 -4.83
C ILE A 420 -23.00 -4.43 -4.29
N LEU A 421 -23.52 -3.25 -4.56
CA LEU A 421 -22.95 -1.99 -4.08
C LEU A 421 -22.98 -1.86 -2.56
N LEU A 422 -23.99 -2.40 -1.89
CA LEU A 422 -24.13 -2.40 -0.43
C LEU A 422 -23.33 -3.49 0.27
N ALA A 423 -22.89 -4.53 -0.44
CA ALA A 423 -22.21 -5.67 0.16
C ALA A 423 -20.93 -5.28 0.93
N LEU A 424 -20.06 -4.46 0.33
CA LEU A 424 -18.84 -3.98 0.98
C LEU A 424 -19.15 -3.09 2.20
N PRO A 425 -19.96 -2.01 2.09
CA PRO A 425 -20.26 -1.15 3.23
C PRO A 425 -20.86 -1.91 4.43
N LEU A 426 -21.82 -2.80 4.21
CA LEU A 426 -22.46 -3.54 5.28
C LEU A 426 -21.48 -4.54 5.94
N SER A 427 -20.68 -5.23 5.15
CA SER A 427 -19.63 -6.11 5.68
C SER A 427 -18.57 -5.33 6.48
N THR A 428 -18.19 -4.15 6.02
CA THR A 428 -17.27 -3.27 6.72
C THR A 428 -17.82 -2.80 8.07
N ILE A 429 -19.11 -2.46 8.18
CA ILE A 429 -19.76 -2.11 9.46
C ILE A 429 -19.65 -3.25 10.46
N VAL A 430 -19.98 -4.49 10.02
CA VAL A 430 -19.90 -5.67 10.88
C VAL A 430 -18.48 -5.93 11.36
N LEU A 431 -17.51 -5.88 10.44
CA LEU A 431 -16.11 -6.10 10.79
C LEU A 431 -15.57 -5.00 11.71
N ALA A 432 -15.86 -3.73 11.41
CA ALA A 432 -15.44 -2.60 12.22
C ALA A 432 -15.96 -2.71 13.67
N THR A 433 -17.21 -3.14 13.87
CA THR A 433 -17.77 -3.38 15.20
C THR A 433 -16.97 -4.44 15.98
N GLY A 434 -16.61 -5.54 15.31
CA GLY A 434 -15.73 -6.57 15.88
C GLY A 434 -14.36 -6.05 16.25
N VAL A 435 -13.74 -5.27 15.36
CA VAL A 435 -12.41 -4.68 15.57
C VAL A 435 -12.41 -3.64 16.71
N VAL A 436 -13.45 -2.80 16.80
CA VAL A 436 -13.63 -1.87 17.95
C VAL A 436 -13.67 -2.63 19.26
N THR A 437 -14.38 -3.76 19.32
CA THR A 437 -14.47 -4.60 20.52
C THR A 437 -13.09 -5.17 20.90
N LEU A 438 -12.30 -5.64 19.92
CA LEU A 438 -10.93 -6.12 20.14
C LEU A 438 -10.02 -5.00 20.68
N LEU A 439 -10.06 -3.82 20.08
CA LEU A 439 -9.27 -2.67 20.53
C LEU A 439 -9.67 -2.19 21.93
N ARG A 440 -10.97 -2.12 22.24
CA ARG A 440 -11.45 -1.78 23.60
C ARG A 440 -10.90 -2.74 24.64
N ARG A 441 -10.97 -4.05 24.41
CA ARG A 441 -10.42 -5.07 25.32
C ARG A 441 -8.91 -4.88 25.50
N GLN A 442 -8.16 -4.63 24.45
CA GLN A 442 -6.70 -4.45 24.53
C GLN A 442 -6.30 -3.19 25.32
N PHE A 443 -7.00 -2.07 25.12
CA PHE A 443 -6.70 -0.83 25.83
C PHE A 443 -7.21 -0.83 27.28
N SER A 444 -8.29 -1.58 27.61
CA SER A 444 -8.78 -1.74 28.99
C SER A 444 -7.87 -2.63 29.83
N LEU A 445 -7.39 -3.75 29.27
CA LEU A 445 -6.48 -4.67 29.96
C LEU A 445 -5.13 -4.01 30.33
N ARG A 446 -4.64 -3.08 29.52
CA ARG A 446 -3.38 -2.35 29.78
C ARG A 446 -3.53 -1.25 30.85
N VAL A 447 -4.73 -0.79 31.17
CA VAL A 447 -4.98 0.17 32.25
C VAL A 447 -4.97 -0.53 33.62
N GLY A 448 -5.31 -1.83 33.65
CA GLY A 448 -5.34 -2.63 34.90
C GLY A 448 -3.97 -3.13 35.39
N VAL A 449 -2.95 -3.16 34.54
CA VAL A 449 -1.59 -3.64 34.90
C VAL A 449 -0.72 -2.53 35.53
N ASN A 450 -1.14 -1.26 35.42
CA ASN A 450 -0.43 -0.09 36.01
C ASN A 450 -1.11 0.44 37.30
N LYS A 451 -1.95 -0.36 37.93
CA LYS A 451 -2.42 -0.17 39.32
C LYS A 451 -1.83 -1.31 40.16
#